data_e12b94916272d7193499fa1a78cdc193
#
_entry.id   e12b94916272d7193499fa1a78cdc193
#
_cell.length_a   1.000
_cell.length_b   1.000
_cell.length_c   1.000
_cell.angle_alpha   90.00
_cell.angle_beta   90.00
_cell.angle_gamma   90.00
#
_symmetry.space_group_name_H-M   'P 1'
#
loop_
_entity.id
_entity.type
_entity.pdbx_description
1 polymer ?
#
loop_
_entity_poly.entity_id
_entity_poly.type
_entity_poly.pdbx_seq_one_letter_code
_entity_poly.pdbx_strand_id
1 'polypeptide(L)'
;EFRQRYIGPNMRRYGNMFRVSDCPCSPVTNRVGCADLRLLCGHSAVHSDMLMWNRGESPEAAAIQVLSCLFGVPQISVRLADLEEGITEMLRFWLDFMRQHRALLQTTVIHAKEPENLYPEVSVENETEEILVHYSAGRVIRPAAQKEITYFVNAQHAQEQILILDPERAVSVTVKNCRGEVTETMEWNGGESLVRLSMPACGLCELRWE
;
A
#
# COMPACT_ATOMS: atom_id res chain seq x y z
N GLU A 1 -21.59 6.16 -9.64
CA GLU A 1 -20.31 5.49 -9.94
C GLU A 1 -20.04 5.50 -11.44
N PHE A 2 -18.80 5.83 -11.81
CA PHE A 2 -18.34 5.80 -13.20
C PHE A 2 -17.21 4.80 -13.37
N ARG A 3 -17.39 3.86 -14.29
CA ARG A 3 -16.39 2.86 -14.69
C ARG A 3 -15.56 3.40 -15.86
N GLN A 4 -14.78 4.44 -15.61
CA GLN A 4 -14.02 5.11 -16.67
C GLN A 4 -12.65 5.55 -16.20
N ARG A 5 -11.66 5.34 -17.06
CA ARG A 5 -10.31 5.88 -16.87
C ARG A 5 -10.19 7.34 -17.34
N TYR A 6 -11.15 7.84 -18.09
CA TYR A 6 -11.18 9.23 -18.58
C TYR A 6 -12.18 10.04 -17.79
N ILE A 7 -11.66 10.96 -16.96
CA ILE A 7 -12.49 11.78 -16.09
C ILE A 7 -12.30 13.24 -16.47
N GLY A 8 -13.17 13.69 -17.35
CA GLY A 8 -13.27 15.11 -17.68
C GLY A 8 -14.09 15.89 -16.63
N PRO A 9 -13.99 17.23 -16.62
CA PRO A 9 -14.76 18.10 -15.72
C PRO A 9 -16.28 17.85 -15.80
N ASN A 10 -16.77 17.52 -16.98
CA ASN A 10 -18.20 17.25 -17.20
C ASN A 10 -18.66 15.97 -16.46
N MET A 11 -17.84 14.91 -16.45
CA MET A 11 -18.17 13.67 -15.73
C MET A 11 -18.17 13.88 -14.21
N ARG A 12 -17.22 14.65 -13.71
CA ARG A 12 -17.12 14.98 -12.26
C ARG A 12 -18.32 15.76 -11.74
N ARG A 13 -19.07 16.44 -12.61
CA ARG A 13 -20.31 17.12 -12.27
C ARG A 13 -21.44 16.16 -11.89
N TYR A 14 -21.44 14.93 -12.45
CA TYR A 14 -22.52 13.96 -12.29
C TYR A 14 -22.18 12.78 -11.39
N GLY A 15 -20.92 12.63 -11.01
CA GLY A 15 -20.48 11.55 -10.13
C GLY A 15 -19.24 11.86 -9.33
N ASN A 16 -19.19 11.27 -8.17
CA ASN A 16 -18.12 11.47 -7.18
C ASN A 16 -17.40 10.18 -6.80
N MET A 17 -17.67 9.10 -7.52
CA MET A 17 -17.03 7.80 -7.33
C MET A 17 -16.59 7.25 -8.70
N PHE A 18 -15.34 6.89 -8.80
CA PHE A 18 -14.74 6.38 -10.03
C PHE A 18 -14.11 5.01 -9.77
N ARG A 19 -14.25 4.12 -10.72
CA ARG A 19 -13.72 2.77 -10.64
C ARG A 19 -12.85 2.45 -11.86
N VAL A 20 -11.79 1.67 -11.62
CA VAL A 20 -10.80 1.32 -12.65
C VAL A 20 -11.44 0.61 -13.83
N SER A 21 -12.29 -0.39 -13.57
CA SER A 21 -12.94 -1.23 -14.58
C SER A 21 -14.15 -1.94 -13.96
N ASP A 22 -14.59 -3.05 -14.56
CA ASP A 22 -15.70 -3.88 -14.08
C ASP A 22 -15.40 -5.38 -14.26
N CYS A 23 -14.17 -5.75 -14.22
CA CYS A 23 -13.72 -7.13 -14.37
C CYS A 23 -12.55 -7.40 -13.42
N PRO A 24 -12.40 -8.63 -12.91
CA PRO A 24 -11.17 -9.00 -12.24
C PRO A 24 -9.98 -8.76 -13.17
N CYS A 25 -8.93 -8.15 -12.64
CA CYS A 25 -7.73 -7.87 -13.39
C CYS A 25 -6.47 -8.20 -12.57
N SER A 26 -5.32 -8.15 -13.23
CA SER A 26 -4.07 -8.39 -12.53
C SER A 26 -3.81 -7.31 -11.46
N PRO A 27 -3.08 -7.62 -10.38
CA PRO A 27 -2.71 -6.62 -9.36
C PRO A 27 -2.03 -5.40 -9.97
N VAL A 28 -1.18 -5.59 -10.98
CA VAL A 28 -0.49 -4.49 -11.68
C VAL A 28 -1.48 -3.58 -12.41
N THR A 29 -2.43 -4.16 -13.16
CA THR A 29 -3.45 -3.38 -13.87
C THR A 29 -4.32 -2.58 -12.90
N ASN A 30 -4.70 -3.20 -11.77
CA ASN A 30 -5.49 -2.56 -10.73
C ASN A 30 -4.71 -1.41 -10.08
N ARG A 31 -3.44 -1.62 -9.71
CA ARG A 31 -2.55 -0.61 -9.15
C ARG A 31 -2.42 0.60 -10.06
N VAL A 32 -2.05 0.37 -11.33
CA VAL A 32 -1.88 1.45 -12.31
C VAL A 32 -3.18 2.22 -12.48
N GLY A 33 -4.29 1.52 -12.66
CA GLY A 33 -5.59 2.17 -12.81
C GLY A 33 -6.01 2.98 -11.57
N CYS A 34 -5.78 2.47 -10.36
CA CYS A 34 -6.05 3.21 -9.12
C CYS A 34 -5.16 4.44 -8.99
N ALA A 35 -3.86 4.32 -9.30
CA ALA A 35 -2.92 5.45 -9.25
C ALA A 35 -3.31 6.54 -10.27
N ASP A 36 -3.56 6.17 -11.52
CA ASP A 36 -4.01 7.10 -12.56
C ASP A 36 -5.28 7.84 -12.18
N LEU A 37 -6.28 7.10 -11.67
CA LEU A 37 -7.54 7.70 -11.24
C LEU A 37 -7.33 8.65 -10.05
N ARG A 38 -6.53 8.27 -9.07
CA ARG A 38 -6.20 9.12 -7.92
C ARG A 38 -5.54 10.43 -8.34
N LEU A 39 -4.59 10.37 -9.28
CA LEU A 39 -3.92 11.55 -9.85
C LEU A 39 -4.91 12.46 -10.61
N LEU A 40 -5.94 11.88 -11.26
CA LEU A 40 -6.91 12.62 -12.05
C LEU A 40 -8.11 13.13 -11.22
N CYS A 41 -8.56 12.36 -10.22
CA CYS A 41 -9.80 12.63 -9.49
C CYS A 41 -9.64 13.55 -8.28
N GLY A 42 -8.42 13.80 -7.83
CA GLY A 42 -8.18 14.54 -6.58
C GLY A 42 -8.85 13.85 -5.39
N HIS A 43 -9.77 14.55 -4.72
CA HIS A 43 -10.45 14.07 -3.52
C HIS A 43 -11.72 13.23 -3.79
N SER A 44 -12.00 12.88 -5.05
CA SER A 44 -13.11 11.98 -5.35
C SER A 44 -12.75 10.53 -4.99
N ALA A 45 -13.76 9.73 -4.63
CA ALA A 45 -13.54 8.32 -4.29
C ALA A 45 -13.09 7.53 -5.53
N VAL A 46 -12.00 6.78 -5.37
CA VAL A 46 -11.49 5.84 -6.36
C VAL A 46 -11.63 4.44 -5.81
N HIS A 47 -12.39 3.61 -6.51
CA HIS A 47 -12.57 2.20 -6.18
C HIS A 47 -11.65 1.33 -7.02
N SER A 48 -11.16 0.25 -6.43
CA SER A 48 -10.51 -0.81 -7.17
C SER A 48 -11.51 -1.45 -8.13
N ASP A 49 -10.99 -2.23 -9.05
CA ASP A 49 -11.79 -3.27 -9.69
C ASP A 49 -12.02 -4.44 -8.72
N MET A 50 -12.77 -5.44 -9.15
CA MET A 50 -13.06 -6.63 -8.35
C MET A 50 -11.76 -7.32 -7.93
N LEU A 51 -11.51 -7.40 -6.61
CA LEU A 51 -10.40 -8.15 -6.05
C LEU A 51 -10.83 -9.60 -5.87
N MET A 52 -10.18 -10.48 -6.60
CA MET A 52 -10.45 -11.90 -6.58
C MET A 52 -9.15 -12.70 -6.51
N TRP A 53 -9.23 -13.85 -5.87
CA TRP A 53 -8.16 -14.86 -5.81
C TRP A 53 -8.79 -16.25 -5.82
N ASN A 54 -8.00 -17.26 -6.16
CA ASN A 54 -8.47 -18.63 -6.20
C ASN A 54 -8.51 -19.24 -4.80
N ARG A 55 -9.36 -20.24 -4.65
CA ARG A 55 -9.36 -21.05 -3.42
C ARG A 55 -8.04 -21.80 -3.28
N GLY A 56 -7.47 -21.80 -2.07
CA GLY A 56 -6.18 -22.43 -1.79
C GLY A 56 -4.96 -21.59 -2.16
N GLU A 57 -5.12 -20.34 -2.59
CA GLU A 57 -3.99 -19.41 -2.69
C GLU A 57 -3.47 -19.00 -1.32
N SER A 58 -2.20 -18.65 -1.25
CA SER A 58 -1.58 -18.21 0.00
C SER A 58 -2.10 -16.83 0.43
N PRO A 59 -2.04 -16.51 1.74
CA PRO A 59 -2.36 -15.17 2.23
C PRO A 59 -1.59 -14.06 1.53
N GLU A 60 -0.31 -14.30 1.16
CA GLU A 60 0.53 -13.33 0.45
C GLU A 60 0.02 -13.08 -0.97
N ALA A 61 -0.41 -14.13 -1.69
CA ALA A 61 -0.98 -14.00 -3.04
C ALA A 61 -2.29 -13.19 -3.01
N ALA A 62 -3.16 -13.42 -2.03
CA ALA A 62 -4.35 -12.63 -1.83
C ALA A 62 -4.03 -11.19 -1.37
N ALA A 63 -3.01 -11.01 -0.51
CA ALA A 63 -2.58 -9.70 -0.04
C ALA A 63 -2.10 -8.79 -1.18
N ILE A 64 -1.38 -9.31 -2.18
CA ILE A 64 -0.97 -8.54 -3.37
C ILE A 64 -2.18 -7.91 -4.06
N GLN A 65 -3.31 -8.61 -4.16
CA GLN A 65 -4.54 -8.05 -4.72
C GLN A 65 -5.03 -6.86 -3.89
N VAL A 66 -5.09 -6.98 -2.57
CA VAL A 66 -5.52 -5.91 -1.66
C VAL A 66 -4.56 -4.72 -1.71
N LEU A 67 -3.26 -4.98 -1.63
CA LEU A 67 -2.22 -3.95 -1.64
C LEU A 67 -2.13 -3.22 -2.98
N SER A 68 -2.53 -3.85 -4.08
CA SER A 68 -2.59 -3.20 -5.40
C SER A 68 -3.53 -1.99 -5.42
N CYS A 69 -4.49 -1.90 -4.51
CA CYS A 69 -5.43 -0.79 -4.41
C CYS A 69 -5.36 -0.06 -3.05
N LEU A 70 -4.24 -0.11 -2.36
CA LEU A 70 -4.08 0.46 -1.02
C LEU A 70 -4.48 1.95 -0.95
N PHE A 71 -4.24 2.70 -2.01
CA PHE A 71 -4.59 4.12 -2.13
C PHE A 71 -6.02 4.38 -2.65
N GLY A 72 -6.83 3.36 -2.76
CA GLY A 72 -8.23 3.41 -3.16
C GLY A 72 -9.15 2.68 -2.18
N VAL A 73 -10.37 2.43 -2.59
CA VAL A 73 -11.34 1.64 -1.83
C VAL A 73 -11.35 0.21 -2.40
N PRO A 74 -11.02 -0.83 -1.61
CA PRO A 74 -10.98 -2.19 -2.09
C PRO A 74 -12.38 -2.75 -2.32
N GLN A 75 -12.59 -3.39 -3.46
CA GLN A 75 -13.82 -4.11 -3.77
C GLN A 75 -13.58 -5.62 -3.68
N ILE A 76 -13.73 -6.18 -2.50
CA ILE A 76 -13.56 -7.63 -2.27
C ILE A 76 -14.73 -8.39 -2.92
N SER A 77 -14.42 -9.25 -3.89
CA SER A 77 -15.44 -9.95 -4.70
C SER A 77 -15.31 -11.48 -4.61
N VAL A 78 -14.73 -11.97 -3.54
CA VAL A 78 -14.72 -13.39 -3.17
C VAL A 78 -15.81 -13.68 -2.14
N ARG A 79 -16.23 -14.94 -2.04
CA ARG A 79 -17.22 -15.36 -1.06
C ARG A 79 -16.57 -15.44 0.33
N LEU A 80 -16.88 -14.49 1.20
CA LEU A 80 -16.25 -14.35 2.50
C LEU A 80 -16.46 -15.56 3.43
N ALA A 81 -17.59 -16.27 3.28
CA ALA A 81 -17.90 -17.47 4.08
C ALA A 81 -16.99 -18.67 3.77
N ASP A 82 -16.30 -18.65 2.63
CA ASP A 82 -15.44 -19.75 2.17
C ASP A 82 -13.95 -19.44 2.36
N LEU A 83 -13.60 -18.35 3.06
CA LEU A 83 -12.22 -17.95 3.28
C LEU A 83 -11.53 -18.85 4.31
N GLU A 84 -10.30 -19.21 4.01
CA GLU A 84 -9.40 -19.87 4.95
C GLU A 84 -8.94 -18.89 6.05
N GLU A 85 -8.57 -19.43 7.21
CA GLU A 85 -8.21 -18.62 8.39
C GLU A 85 -7.10 -17.63 8.11
N GLY A 86 -6.00 -18.05 7.49
CA GLY A 86 -4.88 -17.15 7.17
C GLY A 86 -5.23 -16.01 6.22
N ILE A 87 -6.15 -16.24 5.27
CA ILE A 87 -6.68 -15.16 4.39
C ILE A 87 -7.61 -14.23 5.18
N THR A 88 -8.39 -14.77 6.09
CA THR A 88 -9.26 -13.96 6.96
C THR A 88 -8.44 -13.03 7.87
N GLU A 89 -7.36 -13.53 8.46
CA GLU A 89 -6.42 -12.75 9.27
C GLU A 89 -5.75 -11.66 8.43
N MET A 90 -5.26 -12.00 7.25
CA MET A 90 -4.66 -11.07 6.31
C MET A 90 -5.63 -9.94 5.91
N LEU A 91 -6.87 -10.29 5.56
CA LEU A 91 -7.89 -9.30 5.23
C LEU A 91 -8.21 -8.39 6.41
N ARG A 92 -8.37 -8.95 7.60
CA ARG A 92 -8.62 -8.16 8.82
C ARG A 92 -7.49 -7.17 9.05
N PHE A 93 -6.25 -7.62 8.99
CA PHE A 93 -5.08 -6.77 9.19
C PHE A 93 -5.02 -5.60 8.19
N TRP A 94 -5.09 -5.89 6.88
CA TRP A 94 -4.97 -4.84 5.88
C TRP A 94 -6.19 -3.92 5.80
N LEU A 95 -7.40 -4.42 5.99
CA LEU A 95 -8.60 -3.60 6.03
C LEU A 95 -8.63 -2.71 7.29
N ASP A 96 -8.16 -3.20 8.43
CA ASP A 96 -8.00 -2.39 9.64
C ASP A 96 -6.93 -1.31 9.46
N PHE A 97 -5.79 -1.63 8.85
CA PHE A 97 -4.77 -0.64 8.46
C PHE A 97 -5.37 0.45 7.54
N MET A 98 -6.06 0.05 6.47
CA MET A 98 -6.70 0.99 5.55
C MET A 98 -7.76 1.86 6.25
N ARG A 99 -8.51 1.31 7.19
CA ARG A 99 -9.50 2.04 7.97
C ARG A 99 -8.86 3.05 8.92
N GLN A 100 -7.81 2.66 9.63
CA GLN A 100 -7.08 3.53 10.55
C GLN A 100 -6.42 4.71 9.83
N HIS A 101 -5.83 4.45 8.67
CA HIS A 101 -5.12 5.45 7.87
C HIS A 101 -5.95 6.01 6.70
N ARG A 102 -7.29 5.87 6.75
CA ARG A 102 -8.17 6.24 5.63
C ARG A 102 -7.97 7.68 5.17
N ALA A 103 -7.86 8.62 6.08
CA ALA A 103 -7.66 10.02 5.75
C ALA A 103 -6.36 10.21 4.95
N LEU A 104 -5.26 9.66 5.45
CA LEU A 104 -3.96 9.73 4.79
C LEU A 104 -3.98 9.02 3.42
N LEU A 105 -4.52 7.80 3.34
CA LEU A 105 -4.53 7.01 2.12
C LEU A 105 -5.44 7.57 1.01
N GLN A 106 -6.57 8.19 1.37
CA GLN A 106 -7.62 8.50 0.38
C GLN A 106 -7.84 9.99 0.15
N THR A 107 -7.39 10.87 1.05
CA THR A 107 -7.65 12.31 0.93
C THR A 107 -6.42 13.18 0.71
N THR A 108 -5.21 12.64 0.90
CA THR A 108 -3.97 13.36 0.60
C THR A 108 -3.56 13.21 -0.87
N VAL A 109 -2.63 14.04 -1.30
CA VAL A 109 -2.00 13.91 -2.62
C VAL A 109 -1.13 12.66 -2.63
N ILE A 110 -1.30 11.83 -3.65
CA ILE A 110 -0.42 10.67 -3.84
C ILE A 110 0.84 11.07 -4.63
N HIS A 111 1.96 10.49 -4.26
CA HIS A 111 3.23 10.59 -4.97
C HIS A 111 3.51 9.25 -5.65
N ALA A 112 3.10 9.11 -6.91
CA ALA A 112 3.31 7.90 -7.70
C ALA A 112 4.50 8.13 -8.64
N LYS A 113 5.58 7.38 -8.43
CA LYS A 113 6.84 7.55 -9.16
C LYS A 113 6.95 6.61 -10.35
N GLU A 114 7.65 7.04 -11.37
CA GLU A 114 8.04 6.25 -12.55
C GLU A 114 6.82 5.59 -13.25
N PRO A 115 5.90 6.38 -13.82
CA PRO A 115 4.72 5.83 -14.51
C PRO A 115 5.09 4.89 -15.67
N GLU A 116 6.22 5.12 -16.33
CA GLU A 116 6.76 4.26 -17.39
C GLU A 116 7.15 2.86 -16.88
N ASN A 117 7.43 2.73 -15.58
CA ASN A 117 7.71 1.47 -14.88
C ASN A 117 6.50 0.98 -14.07
N LEU A 118 5.30 1.44 -14.40
CA LEU A 118 4.02 1.04 -13.79
C LEU A 118 3.93 1.39 -12.29
N TYR A 119 4.43 2.55 -11.89
CA TYR A 119 4.43 3.05 -10.51
C TYR A 119 5.00 2.05 -9.49
N PRO A 120 6.31 1.74 -9.57
CA PRO A 120 6.94 0.78 -8.67
C PRO A 120 7.01 1.25 -7.22
N GLU A 121 6.84 2.55 -6.99
CA GLU A 121 6.79 3.19 -5.69
C GLU A 121 5.64 4.21 -5.66
N VAL A 122 4.82 4.12 -4.62
CA VAL A 122 3.74 5.09 -4.36
C VAL A 122 3.75 5.46 -2.89
N SER A 123 3.60 6.75 -2.58
CA SER A 123 3.52 7.21 -1.20
C SER A 123 2.45 8.26 -0.99
N VAL A 124 2.05 8.43 0.25
CA VAL A 124 1.25 9.52 0.78
C VAL A 124 1.85 9.99 2.10
N GLU A 125 1.74 11.28 2.39
CA GLU A 125 2.25 11.83 3.63
C GLU A 125 1.41 13.00 4.14
N ASN A 126 1.49 13.25 5.44
CA ASN A 126 1.05 14.47 6.11
C ASN A 126 2.21 15.05 6.94
N GLU A 127 1.94 15.92 7.86
CA GLU A 127 2.98 16.57 8.69
C GLU A 127 3.78 15.56 9.53
N THR A 128 3.13 14.53 10.07
CA THR A 128 3.70 13.59 11.04
C THR A 128 3.89 12.18 10.52
N GLU A 129 3.12 11.76 9.53
CA GLU A 129 3.07 10.37 9.06
C GLU A 129 3.38 10.25 7.56
N GLU A 130 4.00 9.15 7.19
CA GLU A 130 4.18 8.71 5.80
C GLU A 130 3.75 7.25 5.64
N ILE A 131 3.10 6.94 4.53
CA ILE A 131 2.91 5.57 4.04
C ILE A 131 3.62 5.44 2.71
N LEU A 132 4.64 4.60 2.66
CA LEU A 132 5.48 4.33 1.48
C LEU A 132 5.29 2.88 1.05
N VAL A 133 4.99 2.64 -0.21
CA VAL A 133 4.72 1.31 -0.76
C VAL A 133 5.66 0.99 -1.92
N HIS A 134 6.35 -0.14 -1.83
CA HIS A 134 7.10 -0.70 -2.96
C HIS A 134 6.38 -1.88 -3.58
N TYR A 135 6.21 -1.81 -4.89
CA TYR A 135 5.56 -2.83 -5.72
C TYR A 135 6.55 -3.63 -6.59
N SER A 136 7.83 -3.28 -6.55
CA SER A 136 8.88 -4.01 -7.27
C SER A 136 10.16 -4.11 -6.46
N ALA A 137 10.91 -5.20 -6.70
CA ALA A 137 12.18 -5.47 -6.04
C ALA A 137 13.31 -4.50 -6.44
N GLY A 138 14.38 -4.49 -5.64
CA GLY A 138 15.61 -3.76 -5.94
C GLY A 138 15.54 -2.26 -5.69
N ARG A 139 14.56 -1.80 -4.95
CA ARG A 139 14.43 -0.39 -4.57
C ARG A 139 14.98 -0.15 -3.17
N VAL A 140 15.48 1.05 -2.98
CA VAL A 140 15.98 1.51 -1.67
C VAL A 140 14.88 2.34 -1.00
N ILE A 141 14.55 1.98 0.24
CA ILE A 141 13.58 2.70 1.05
C ILE A 141 14.25 3.97 1.58
N ARG A 142 13.63 5.11 1.27
CA ARG A 142 14.04 6.42 1.77
C ARG A 142 12.84 7.09 2.43
N PRO A 143 12.66 6.91 3.75
CA PRO A 143 11.62 7.61 4.48
C PRO A 143 11.72 9.12 4.30
N ALA A 144 10.59 9.81 4.27
CA ALA A 144 10.57 11.27 4.22
C ALA A 144 11.19 11.85 5.51
N ALA A 145 11.93 12.94 5.34
CA ALA A 145 12.56 13.61 6.49
C ALA A 145 11.50 14.16 7.47
N GLN A 146 11.87 14.21 8.77
CA GLN A 146 11.08 14.86 9.83
C GLN A 146 9.67 14.25 10.10
N LYS A 147 9.44 12.99 9.74
CA LYS A 147 8.22 12.29 10.16
C LYS A 147 8.39 11.75 11.61
N GLU A 148 7.26 11.58 12.30
CA GLU A 148 7.20 10.86 13.57
C GLU A 148 7.09 9.35 13.32
N ILE A 149 6.38 8.98 12.26
CA ILE A 149 6.21 7.59 11.88
C ILE A 149 6.18 7.41 10.36
N THR A 150 6.91 6.41 9.87
CA THR A 150 6.82 5.93 8.48
C THR A 150 6.35 4.48 8.47
N TYR A 151 5.29 4.22 7.72
CA TYR A 151 4.79 2.88 7.41
C TYR A 151 5.33 2.47 6.04
N PHE A 152 6.25 1.52 6.02
CA PHE A 152 6.72 0.95 4.77
C PHE A 152 6.00 -0.36 4.47
N VAL A 153 5.34 -0.45 3.33
CA VAL A 153 4.61 -1.63 2.86
C VAL A 153 5.38 -2.31 1.75
N ASN A 154 5.73 -3.58 1.97
CA ASN A 154 6.38 -4.44 0.98
C ASN A 154 5.32 -5.14 0.12
N ALA A 155 4.75 -4.46 -0.88
CA ALA A 155 3.68 -5.00 -1.72
C ALA A 155 4.20 -5.94 -2.83
N GLN A 156 5.12 -6.86 -2.47
CA GLN A 156 5.80 -7.79 -3.38
C GLN A 156 6.32 -9.04 -2.64
N HIS A 157 6.91 -9.98 -3.38
CA HIS A 157 7.45 -11.24 -2.82
C HIS A 157 8.90 -11.13 -2.33
N ALA A 158 9.69 -10.17 -2.83
CA ALA A 158 11.08 -10.00 -2.39
C ALA A 158 11.13 -9.61 -0.91
N GLN A 159 11.96 -10.31 -0.15
CA GLN A 159 12.04 -10.16 1.30
C GLN A 159 13.18 -9.24 1.75
N GLU A 160 14.26 -9.17 0.99
CA GLU A 160 15.37 -8.28 1.35
C GLU A 160 15.08 -6.84 0.92
N GLN A 161 15.15 -5.93 1.87
CA GLN A 161 14.98 -4.50 1.68
C GLN A 161 16.23 -3.75 2.16
N ILE A 162 16.50 -2.62 1.54
CA ILE A 162 17.57 -1.71 1.94
C ILE A 162 16.91 -0.40 2.35
N LEU A 163 17.15 0.01 3.62
CA LEU A 163 16.70 1.27 4.17
C LEU A 163 17.88 2.24 4.24
N ILE A 164 17.63 3.49 3.89
CA ILE A 164 18.51 4.60 4.23
C ILE A 164 17.85 5.38 5.36
N LEU A 165 18.47 5.34 6.52
CA LEU A 165 18.04 6.03 7.73
C LEU A 165 18.88 7.29 7.96
N ASP A 166 18.32 8.25 8.68
CA ASP A 166 19.03 9.43 9.11
C ASP A 166 20.02 9.06 10.24
N PRO A 167 21.34 9.19 10.04
CA PRO A 167 22.33 8.76 11.02
C PRO A 167 22.29 9.55 12.35
N GLU A 168 21.58 10.66 12.39
CA GLU A 168 21.47 11.53 13.56
C GLU A 168 20.20 11.28 14.39
N ARG A 169 19.27 10.43 13.91
CA ARG A 169 18.00 10.13 14.58
C ARG A 169 17.93 8.66 15.01
N ALA A 170 17.44 8.44 16.20
CA ALA A 170 17.07 7.08 16.63
C ALA A 170 15.72 6.67 16.00
N VAL A 171 15.55 5.38 15.75
CA VAL A 171 14.32 4.83 15.21
C VAL A 171 14.04 3.44 15.79
N SER A 172 12.82 3.26 16.26
CA SER A 172 12.27 1.95 16.62
C SER A 172 11.62 1.32 15.38
N VAL A 173 12.03 0.11 15.06
CA VAL A 173 11.60 -0.63 13.87
C VAL A 173 10.78 -1.85 14.29
N THR A 174 9.56 -1.97 13.79
CA THR A 174 8.71 -3.15 13.99
C THR A 174 8.28 -3.71 12.64
N VAL A 175 8.61 -4.98 12.39
CA VAL A 175 8.24 -5.69 11.16
C VAL A 175 7.11 -6.66 11.43
N LYS A 176 6.11 -6.64 10.57
CA LYS A 176 4.94 -7.54 10.61
C LYS A 176 4.78 -8.29 9.28
N ASN A 177 4.31 -9.52 9.34
CA ASN A 177 3.92 -10.25 8.14
C ASN A 177 2.56 -9.76 7.58
N CYS A 178 2.10 -10.35 6.49
CA CYS A 178 0.82 -9.96 5.85
C CYS A 178 -0.42 -10.20 6.71
N ARG A 179 -0.31 -10.93 7.83
CA ARG A 179 -1.39 -11.20 8.80
C ARG A 179 -1.33 -10.31 10.03
N GLY A 180 -0.30 -9.43 10.11
CA GLY A 180 -0.11 -8.51 11.22
C GLY A 180 0.69 -9.09 12.39
N GLU A 181 1.21 -10.30 12.27
CA GLU A 181 2.07 -10.90 13.30
C GLU A 181 3.44 -10.25 13.26
N VAL A 182 3.94 -9.81 14.42
CA VAL A 182 5.29 -9.23 14.56
C VAL A 182 6.32 -10.32 14.33
N THR A 183 7.22 -10.10 13.36
CA THR A 183 8.29 -11.01 13.01
C THR A 183 9.65 -10.55 13.49
N GLU A 184 9.84 -9.23 13.62
CA GLU A 184 11.09 -8.63 14.07
C GLU A 184 10.83 -7.28 14.74
N THR A 185 11.63 -6.96 15.75
CA THR A 185 11.73 -5.63 16.36
C THR A 185 13.19 -5.28 16.57
N MET A 186 13.59 -4.05 16.25
CA MET A 186 14.93 -3.55 16.52
C MET A 186 14.89 -2.08 16.89
N GLU A 187 15.86 -1.67 17.71
CA GLU A 187 16.17 -0.27 18.00
C GLU A 187 17.45 0.11 17.25
N TRP A 188 17.37 1.16 16.47
CA TRP A 188 18.51 1.70 15.77
C TRP A 188 18.82 3.08 16.33
N ASN A 189 20.06 3.24 16.86
CA ASN A 189 20.47 4.43 17.61
C ASN A 189 21.45 5.32 16.80
N GLY A 190 21.33 5.32 15.49
CA GLY A 190 22.20 6.09 14.61
C GLY A 190 23.50 5.35 14.24
N GLY A 191 24.31 5.99 13.42
CA GLY A 191 25.59 5.48 12.96
C GLY A 191 25.60 5.16 11.46
N GLU A 192 25.39 3.91 11.06
CA GLU A 192 25.32 3.58 9.64
C GLU A 192 23.97 3.99 9.03
N SER A 193 24.01 4.78 7.97
CA SER A 193 22.77 5.21 7.29
C SER A 193 22.12 4.12 6.44
N LEU A 194 22.85 3.03 6.12
CA LEU A 194 22.34 1.95 5.28
C LEU A 194 22.08 0.71 6.13
N VAL A 195 20.81 0.33 6.21
CA VAL A 195 20.34 -0.83 6.99
C VAL A 195 19.71 -1.86 6.06
N ARG A 196 20.11 -3.13 6.21
CA ARG A 196 19.43 -4.26 5.57
C ARG A 196 18.33 -4.75 6.48
N LEU A 197 17.13 -4.90 5.92
CA LEU A 197 15.95 -5.36 6.62
C LEU A 197 15.38 -6.58 5.91
N SER A 198 15.16 -7.66 6.66
CA SER A 198 14.40 -8.81 6.16
C SER A 198 12.91 -8.56 6.39
N MET A 199 12.14 -8.42 5.31
CA MET A 199 10.70 -8.21 5.41
C MET A 199 9.94 -9.39 4.79
N PRO A 200 8.91 -9.90 5.47
CA PRO A 200 8.00 -10.86 4.85
C PRO A 200 7.36 -10.30 3.57
N ALA A 201 7.05 -11.19 2.65
CA ALA A 201 6.24 -10.83 1.48
C ALA A 201 4.91 -10.22 1.93
N CYS A 202 4.50 -9.15 1.29
CA CYS A 202 3.28 -8.41 1.63
C CYS A 202 3.22 -7.96 3.11
N GLY A 203 4.39 -7.72 3.73
CA GLY A 203 4.50 -7.29 5.12
C GLY A 203 4.51 -5.78 5.30
N LEU A 204 4.45 -5.36 6.55
CA LEU A 204 4.49 -3.96 7.01
C LEU A 204 5.71 -3.74 7.91
N CYS A 205 6.43 -2.66 7.70
CA CYS A 205 7.44 -2.14 8.62
C CYS A 205 6.97 -0.79 9.17
N GLU A 206 6.95 -0.65 10.49
CA GLU A 206 6.71 0.61 11.17
C GLU A 206 8.05 1.17 11.65
N LEU A 207 8.36 2.39 11.24
CA LEU A 207 9.53 3.16 11.67
C LEU A 207 9.03 4.31 12.54
N ARG A 208 9.31 4.26 13.85
CA ARG A 208 8.97 5.33 14.80
C ARG A 208 10.22 6.10 15.14
N TRP A 209 10.24 7.37 14.80
CA TRP A 209 11.39 8.26 14.94
C TRP A 209 11.36 8.99 16.29
N GLU A 210 12.52 9.08 16.95
CA GLU A 210 12.73 9.89 18.14
C GLU A 210 13.28 11.28 17.81
#